data_7624dedac153e3b69e8aa6e96b1e9fb9
#
_entry.id   7624dedac153e3b69e8aa6e96b1e9fb9
#
_cell.length_a   1.000
_cell.length_b   1.000
_cell.length_c   1.000
_cell.angle_alpha   90.00
_cell.angle_beta   90.00
_cell.angle_gamma   90.00
#
_symmetry.space_group_name_H-M   'P 1'
#
loop_
_entity.id
_entity.type
_entity.pdbx_description
1 polymer ?
#
loop_
_entity_poly.entity_id
_entity_poly.type
_entity_poly.pdbx_seq_one_letter_code
_entity_poly.pdbx_strand_id
1 'polypeptide(L)'
;MNENWKMVRPEYRGRRKVRYYLAYGSNLNMYQMLVRCPGARRRGWGKIPDYELLYKGSKTGSYLTIEPKEGAYVPVGVFTVTPEDEKKLDRYEGFPRFYYKKEMKIRMWDQVLEKHRMVDAFVYIMHEDRPFGVPSPTYVATCMEGYSDFEFDEQLLEDAFSRSMTEVARQEEEDRA
;
A
#
# COMPACT_ATOMS: atom_id res chain seq x y z
N MET A 1 22.88 20.41 30.89
CA MET A 1 21.88 20.26 29.82
C MET A 1 22.19 18.95 29.10
N ASN A 2 21.36 17.94 29.33
CA ASN A 2 21.58 16.60 28.75
C ASN A 2 20.97 16.52 27.36
N GLU A 3 21.80 16.61 26.35
CA GLU A 3 21.44 16.37 24.95
C GLU A 3 21.37 14.87 24.64
N ASN A 4 20.50 14.12 25.30
CA ASN A 4 20.36 12.69 25.09
C ASN A 4 19.07 12.31 24.35
N TRP A 5 18.68 13.12 23.36
CA TRP A 5 17.70 12.71 22.37
C TRP A 5 18.39 12.20 21.07
N LYS A 6 19.42 11.43 21.20
CA LYS A 6 19.96 10.70 20.04
C LYS A 6 18.80 9.85 19.50
N MET A 7 18.24 10.32 18.38
CA MET A 7 17.26 9.56 17.60
C MET A 7 17.84 8.17 17.37
N VAL A 8 17.35 7.22 18.16
CA VAL A 8 17.66 5.82 17.92
C VAL A 8 17.09 5.49 16.54
N ARG A 9 17.95 5.16 15.60
CA ARG A 9 17.54 4.70 14.28
C ARG A 9 16.49 3.61 14.48
N PRO A 10 15.39 3.59 13.73
CA PRO A 10 14.32 2.60 13.91
C PRO A 10 14.83 1.16 13.93
N GLU A 11 15.89 0.87 13.21
CA GLU A 11 16.58 -0.41 13.18
C GLU A 11 17.28 -0.81 14.49
N TYR A 12 17.43 0.13 15.44
CA TYR A 12 18.15 -0.09 16.71
C TYR A 12 17.26 -0.09 17.95
N ARG A 13 15.94 0.00 17.84
CA ARG A 13 15.06 -0.21 19.01
C ARG A 13 15.09 -1.68 19.40
N GLY A 14 16.11 -2.04 20.19
CA GLY A 14 16.27 -3.31 20.90
C GLY A 14 15.86 -4.54 20.10
N ARG A 15 16.79 -5.28 19.50
CA ARG A 15 16.67 -6.63 18.90
C ARG A 15 15.41 -6.99 18.08
N ARG A 16 14.47 -6.09 17.82
CA ARG A 16 13.31 -6.32 16.94
C ARG A 16 13.64 -5.80 15.56
N LYS A 17 13.86 -6.73 14.64
CA LYS A 17 14.13 -6.44 13.23
C LYS A 17 12.87 -5.83 12.60
N VAL A 18 12.86 -4.52 12.41
CA VAL A 18 11.79 -3.85 11.65
C VAL A 18 12.01 -4.03 10.16
N ARG A 19 10.91 -4.04 9.39
CA ARG A 19 10.92 -4.09 7.94
C ARG A 19 10.24 -2.84 7.38
N TYR A 20 10.60 -2.47 6.15
CA TYR A 20 9.88 -1.45 5.40
C TYR A 20 8.69 -2.06 4.69
N TYR A 21 7.54 -1.43 4.86
CA TYR A 21 6.27 -1.80 4.24
C TYR A 21 5.78 -0.68 3.33
N LEU A 22 5.35 -1.03 2.12
CA LEU A 22 4.82 -0.10 1.13
C LEU A 22 3.30 -0.18 1.11
N ALA A 23 2.64 0.91 1.51
CA ALA A 23 1.20 1.04 1.48
C ALA A 23 0.76 1.86 0.27
N TYR A 24 -0.24 1.39 -0.48
CA TYR A 24 -0.79 2.09 -1.64
C TYR A 24 -2.32 2.21 -1.62
N GLY A 25 -2.99 1.56 -0.69
CA GLY A 25 -4.45 1.53 -0.55
C GLY A 25 -4.93 2.05 0.80
N SER A 26 -5.83 1.33 1.46
CA SER A 26 -6.43 1.77 2.73
C SER A 26 -5.41 1.96 3.87
N ASN A 27 -4.26 1.29 3.82
CA ASN A 27 -3.19 1.45 4.82
C ASN A 27 -2.41 2.76 4.68
N LEU A 28 -2.64 3.54 3.62
CA LEU A 28 -2.19 4.94 3.56
C LEU A 28 -2.95 5.83 4.54
N ASN A 29 -4.19 5.47 4.87
CA ASN A 29 -4.97 6.17 5.88
C ASN A 29 -4.28 6.03 7.24
N MET A 30 -3.76 7.14 7.75
CA MET A 30 -2.92 7.15 8.96
C MET A 30 -3.68 6.64 10.17
N TYR A 31 -4.97 7.00 10.30
CA TYR A 31 -5.79 6.49 11.39
C TYR A 31 -5.97 4.97 11.32
N GLN A 32 -6.35 4.46 10.16
CA GLN A 32 -6.52 3.02 9.92
C GLN A 32 -5.23 2.25 10.20
N MET A 33 -4.11 2.74 9.66
CA MET A 33 -2.81 2.08 9.81
C MET A 33 -2.36 2.03 11.27
N LEU A 34 -2.47 3.13 12.00
CA LEU A 34 -2.01 3.18 13.40
C LEU A 34 -2.91 2.37 14.36
N VAL A 35 -4.21 2.27 14.08
CA VAL A 35 -5.12 1.38 14.83
C VAL A 35 -4.79 -0.09 14.55
N ARG A 36 -4.54 -0.43 13.29
CA ARG A 36 -4.22 -1.79 12.85
C ARG A 36 -2.85 -2.25 13.32
N CYS A 37 -1.87 -1.36 13.21
CA CYS A 37 -0.45 -1.63 13.49
C CYS A 37 0.13 -0.56 14.43
N PRO A 38 -0.11 -0.66 15.75
CA PRO A 38 0.33 0.36 16.70
C PRO A 38 1.86 0.56 16.75
N GLY A 39 2.63 -0.45 16.36
CA GLY A 39 4.09 -0.39 16.30
C GLY A 39 4.63 0.25 15.01
N ALA A 40 3.77 0.45 14.01
CA ALA A 40 4.19 1.05 12.74
C ALA A 40 4.58 2.53 12.90
N ARG A 41 5.53 2.95 12.06
CA ARG A 41 5.95 4.36 12.01
C ARG A 41 6.03 4.79 10.55
N ARG A 42 5.38 5.90 10.23
CA ARG A 42 5.54 6.56 8.94
C ARG A 42 6.99 6.99 8.77
N ARG A 43 7.62 6.56 7.69
CA ARG A 43 9.01 6.85 7.40
C ARG A 43 9.19 7.82 6.23
N GLY A 44 8.27 7.83 5.32
CA GLY A 44 8.32 8.69 4.15
C GLY A 44 7.41 8.18 3.03
N TRP A 45 7.80 8.46 1.81
CA TRP A 45 7.02 8.09 0.62
C TRP A 45 7.94 7.81 -0.57
N GLY A 46 7.38 7.16 -1.55
CA GLY A 46 8.08 6.83 -2.79
C GLY A 46 7.10 6.47 -3.91
N LYS A 47 7.65 5.89 -4.97
CA LYS A 47 6.87 5.40 -6.12
C LYS A 47 7.36 4.02 -6.50
N ILE A 48 6.43 3.13 -6.81
CA ILE A 48 6.73 1.87 -7.48
C ILE A 48 6.62 2.14 -8.99
N PRO A 49 7.73 2.16 -9.74
CA PRO A 49 7.71 2.40 -11.17
C PRO A 49 7.16 1.18 -11.92
N ASP A 50 6.59 1.41 -13.10
CA ASP A 50 6.10 0.39 -14.02
C ASP A 50 5.02 -0.53 -13.42
N TYR A 51 4.18 0.05 -12.57
CA TYR A 51 2.97 -0.56 -12.00
C TYR A 51 1.80 0.40 -12.09
N GLU A 52 0.59 -0.13 -12.16
CA GLU A 52 -0.65 0.64 -12.10
C GLU A 52 -1.58 0.13 -11.01
N LEU A 53 -2.44 1.01 -10.51
CA LEU A 53 -3.50 0.70 -9.54
C LEU A 53 -4.73 0.11 -10.25
N LEU A 54 -5.30 -0.94 -9.68
CA LEU A 54 -6.52 -1.59 -10.15
C LEU A 54 -7.43 -1.93 -8.96
N TYR A 55 -8.74 -1.93 -9.18
CA TYR A 55 -9.72 -2.49 -8.25
C TYR A 55 -10.10 -3.89 -8.66
N LYS A 56 -9.74 -4.87 -7.86
CA LYS A 56 -10.01 -6.30 -8.09
C LYS A 56 -10.47 -6.96 -6.79
N GLY A 57 -11.01 -8.15 -6.87
CA GLY A 57 -11.38 -8.86 -5.64
C GLY A 57 -12.26 -10.07 -5.87
N SER A 58 -13.35 -10.10 -5.16
CA SER A 58 -14.35 -11.17 -5.18
C SER A 58 -15.76 -10.59 -5.31
N LYS A 59 -16.76 -11.47 -5.37
CA LYS A 59 -18.18 -11.07 -5.34
C LYS A 59 -18.58 -10.32 -4.07
N THR A 60 -17.81 -10.46 -2.98
CA THR A 60 -18.12 -9.87 -1.68
C THR A 60 -17.35 -8.58 -1.39
N GLY A 61 -16.37 -8.22 -2.23
CA GLY A 61 -15.63 -6.99 -2.06
C GLY A 61 -14.49 -6.84 -3.06
N SER A 62 -14.24 -5.61 -3.46
CA SER A 62 -13.14 -5.25 -4.35
C SER A 62 -12.26 -4.21 -3.69
N TYR A 63 -10.96 -4.36 -3.86
CA TYR A 63 -9.93 -3.59 -3.18
C TYR A 63 -8.82 -3.22 -4.16
N LEU A 64 -8.00 -2.25 -3.81
CA LEU A 64 -6.84 -1.88 -4.60
C LEU A 64 -5.79 -3.00 -4.62
N THR A 65 -5.24 -3.19 -5.79
CA THR A 65 -4.03 -3.96 -6.05
C THR A 65 -3.19 -3.24 -7.09
N ILE A 66 -2.01 -3.76 -7.34
CA ILE A 66 -1.10 -3.22 -8.37
C ILE A 66 -0.69 -4.34 -9.32
N GLU A 67 -0.56 -4.01 -10.60
CA GLU A 67 -0.06 -4.92 -11.62
C GLU A 67 0.93 -4.19 -12.53
N PRO A 68 1.85 -4.92 -13.19
CA PRO A 68 2.84 -4.30 -14.07
C PRO A 68 2.19 -3.50 -15.20
N LYS A 69 2.69 -2.29 -15.42
CA LYS A 69 2.30 -1.42 -16.52
C LYS A 69 3.44 -0.48 -16.87
N GLU A 70 4.10 -0.71 -17.99
CA GLU A 70 5.21 0.11 -18.45
C GLU A 70 4.83 1.59 -18.52
N GLY A 71 5.68 2.45 -17.95
CA GLY A 71 5.52 3.90 -17.94
C GLY A 71 4.57 4.45 -16.86
N ALA A 72 3.78 3.60 -16.18
CA ALA A 72 2.95 4.02 -15.06
C ALA A 72 3.75 4.00 -13.74
N TYR A 73 3.16 4.52 -12.68
CA TYR A 73 3.72 4.41 -11.33
C TYR A 73 2.60 4.36 -10.29
N VAL A 74 2.92 3.79 -9.14
CA VAL A 74 2.04 3.75 -7.97
C VAL A 74 2.71 4.51 -6.83
N PRO A 75 2.08 5.57 -6.28
CA PRO A 75 2.61 6.25 -5.12
C PRO A 75 2.43 5.37 -3.88
N VAL A 76 3.42 5.36 -3.00
CA VAL A 76 3.40 4.55 -1.79
C VAL A 76 3.84 5.33 -0.56
N GLY A 77 3.13 5.13 0.54
CA GLY A 77 3.62 5.48 1.86
C GLY A 77 4.57 4.40 2.35
N VAL A 78 5.67 4.80 2.97
CA VAL A 78 6.67 3.89 3.50
C VAL A 78 6.60 3.89 5.02
N PHE A 79 6.32 2.72 5.58
CA PHE A 79 6.27 2.51 7.04
C PHE A 79 7.38 1.55 7.47
N THR A 80 7.90 1.74 8.68
CA THR A 80 8.58 0.65 9.38
C THR A 80 7.55 -0.10 10.20
N VAL A 81 7.59 -1.43 10.15
CA VAL A 81 6.67 -2.32 10.86
C VAL A 81 7.46 -3.33 11.69
N THR A 82 6.94 -3.64 12.88
CA THR A 82 7.50 -4.70 13.73
C THR A 82 7.04 -6.08 13.22
N PRO A 83 7.67 -7.18 13.66
CA PRO A 83 7.18 -8.52 13.34
C PRO A 83 5.72 -8.76 13.78
N GLU A 84 5.30 -8.18 14.88
CA GLU A 84 3.92 -8.26 15.37
C GLU A 84 2.95 -7.48 14.47
N ASP A 85 3.34 -6.30 14.00
CA ASP A 85 2.56 -5.52 13.04
C ASP A 85 2.44 -6.26 11.71
N GLU A 86 3.53 -6.87 11.23
CA GLU A 86 3.51 -7.65 9.99
C GLU A 86 2.53 -8.82 10.06
N LYS A 87 2.46 -9.52 11.20
CA LYS A 87 1.44 -10.57 11.41
C LYS A 87 0.01 -10.03 11.36
N LYS A 88 -0.22 -8.83 11.87
CA LYS A 88 -1.53 -8.17 11.78
C LYS A 88 -1.87 -7.77 10.35
N LEU A 89 -0.90 -7.25 9.61
CA LEU A 89 -1.04 -6.98 8.17
C LEU A 89 -1.34 -8.26 7.39
N ASP A 90 -0.59 -9.34 7.64
CA ASP A 90 -0.82 -10.64 6.99
C ASP A 90 -2.25 -11.11 7.17
N ARG A 91 -2.78 -10.99 8.39
CA ARG A 91 -4.15 -11.37 8.69
C ARG A 91 -5.17 -10.47 8.00
N TYR A 92 -4.92 -9.17 8.02
CA TYR A 92 -5.79 -8.18 7.38
C TYR A 92 -5.86 -8.37 5.87
N GLU A 93 -4.71 -8.62 5.23
CA GLU A 93 -4.61 -8.80 3.78
C GLU A 93 -5.01 -10.20 3.31
N GLY A 94 -5.31 -11.12 4.24
CA GLY A 94 -5.61 -12.51 3.90
C GLY A 94 -4.42 -13.24 3.26
N PHE A 95 -3.22 -12.87 3.69
CA PHE A 95 -1.98 -13.50 3.22
C PHE A 95 -1.91 -14.97 3.67
N PRO A 96 -1.48 -15.89 2.83
CA PRO A 96 -1.02 -15.72 1.44
C PRO A 96 -2.10 -15.96 0.37
N ARG A 97 -3.36 -16.21 0.76
CA ARG A 97 -4.43 -16.67 -0.14
C ARG A 97 -5.05 -15.57 -0.98
N PHE A 98 -5.28 -14.39 -0.41
CA PHE A 98 -5.90 -13.27 -1.11
C PHE A 98 -4.83 -12.32 -1.68
N TYR A 99 -3.92 -11.87 -0.83
CA TYR A 99 -2.71 -11.14 -1.21
C TYR A 99 -1.48 -12.00 -0.94
N TYR A 100 -0.44 -11.82 -1.77
CA TYR A 100 0.90 -12.33 -1.52
C TYR A 100 1.86 -11.15 -1.26
N LYS A 101 3.02 -11.45 -0.70
CA LYS A 101 4.07 -10.45 -0.48
C LYS A 101 5.08 -10.50 -1.60
N LYS A 102 5.43 -9.33 -2.10
CA LYS A 102 6.56 -9.16 -3.01
C LYS A 102 7.60 -8.26 -2.37
N GLU A 103 8.84 -8.70 -2.39
CA GLU A 103 9.96 -7.87 -2.00
C GLU A 103 10.45 -7.04 -3.20
N MET A 104 10.76 -5.77 -2.95
CA MET A 104 11.28 -4.88 -3.97
C MET A 104 12.16 -3.80 -3.37
N LYS A 105 13.05 -3.29 -4.19
CA LYS A 105 13.88 -2.14 -3.85
C LYS A 105 13.32 -0.90 -4.53
N ILE A 106 13.03 0.14 -3.73
CA ILE A 106 12.53 1.41 -4.26
C ILE A 106 13.35 2.59 -3.75
N ARG A 107 13.29 3.67 -4.51
CA ARG A 107 13.77 4.97 -4.06
C ARG A 107 12.66 5.65 -3.26
N MET A 108 12.96 6.04 -2.02
CA MET A 108 12.04 6.78 -1.17
C MET A 108 12.62 8.13 -0.75
N TRP A 109 11.74 9.07 -0.45
CA TRP A 109 12.08 10.21 0.38
C TRP A 109 11.93 9.80 1.85
N ASP A 110 13.04 9.81 2.57
CA ASP A 110 13.05 9.52 4.01
C ASP A 110 12.87 10.84 4.78
N GLN A 111 11.66 11.05 5.32
CA GLN A 111 11.31 12.29 6.02
C GLN A 111 12.04 12.46 7.35
N VAL A 112 12.60 11.39 7.92
CA VAL A 112 13.37 11.43 9.17
C VAL A 112 14.82 11.83 8.90
N LEU A 113 15.40 11.32 7.80
CA LEU A 113 16.77 11.64 7.40
C LEU A 113 16.82 12.81 6.42
N GLU A 114 15.69 13.31 5.96
CA GLU A 114 15.53 14.42 5.00
C GLU A 114 16.36 14.21 3.72
N LYS A 115 16.28 12.99 3.16
CA LYS A 115 16.98 12.63 1.92
C LYS A 115 16.34 11.48 1.18
N HIS A 116 16.61 11.42 -0.12
CA HIS A 116 16.31 10.24 -0.91
C HIS A 116 17.29 9.10 -0.59
N ARG A 117 16.76 7.88 -0.55
CA ARG A 117 17.57 6.66 -0.44
C ARG A 117 16.85 5.45 -1.01
N MET A 118 17.62 4.42 -1.34
CA MET A 118 17.09 3.13 -1.73
C MET A 118 16.81 2.29 -0.50
N VAL A 119 15.67 1.61 -0.47
CA VAL A 119 15.30 0.70 0.62
C VAL A 119 14.77 -0.63 0.06
N ASP A 120 15.08 -1.70 0.77
CA ASP A 120 14.43 -2.99 0.55
C ASP A 120 13.14 -3.02 1.37
N ALA A 121 12.03 -3.25 0.69
CA ALA A 121 10.70 -3.20 1.29
C ALA A 121 9.84 -4.35 0.77
N PHE A 122 8.71 -4.58 1.42
CA PHE A 122 7.70 -5.51 0.93
C PHE A 122 6.38 -4.80 0.67
N VAL A 123 5.62 -5.36 -0.25
CA VAL A 123 4.30 -4.87 -0.63
C VAL A 123 3.35 -6.06 -0.78
N TYR A 124 2.08 -5.86 -0.42
CA TYR A 124 1.05 -6.86 -0.69
C TYR A 124 0.46 -6.64 -2.08
N ILE A 125 0.36 -7.71 -2.84
CA ILE A 125 -0.23 -7.71 -4.17
C ILE A 125 -1.30 -8.80 -4.20
N MET A 126 -2.52 -8.46 -4.67
CA MET A 126 -3.58 -9.43 -4.84
C MET A 126 -3.19 -10.41 -5.95
N HIS A 127 -3.51 -11.69 -5.77
CA HIS A 127 -3.29 -12.68 -6.82
C HIS A 127 -3.99 -12.23 -8.10
N GLU A 128 -3.26 -12.26 -9.21
CA GLU A 128 -3.65 -11.62 -10.48
C GLU A 128 -4.86 -12.27 -11.13
N ASP A 129 -5.20 -13.52 -10.77
CA ASP A 129 -6.37 -14.24 -11.25
C ASP A 129 -7.71 -13.74 -10.69
N ARG A 130 -7.68 -12.82 -9.72
CA ARG A 130 -8.90 -12.19 -9.19
C ARG A 130 -9.55 -11.29 -10.23
N PRO A 131 -10.90 -11.31 -10.33
CA PRO A 131 -11.62 -10.48 -11.28
C PRO A 131 -11.59 -9.01 -10.89
N PHE A 132 -11.78 -8.15 -11.86
CA PHE A 132 -12.11 -6.75 -11.62
C PHE A 132 -13.46 -6.63 -10.90
N GLY A 133 -13.61 -5.62 -10.08
CA GLY A 133 -14.84 -5.42 -9.33
C GLY A 133 -15.04 -3.99 -8.86
N VAL A 134 -16.24 -3.70 -8.43
CA VAL A 134 -16.63 -2.38 -7.94
C VAL A 134 -16.31 -2.28 -6.45
N PRO A 135 -15.43 -1.35 -6.04
CA PRO A 135 -15.16 -1.13 -4.62
C PRO A 135 -16.35 -0.48 -3.92
N SER A 136 -16.46 -0.68 -2.61
CA SER A 136 -17.46 0.05 -1.82
C SER A 136 -17.11 1.53 -1.71
N PRO A 137 -18.10 2.43 -1.64
CA PRO A 137 -17.84 3.86 -1.41
C PRO A 137 -17.03 4.13 -0.15
N THR A 138 -17.26 3.39 0.92
CA THR A 138 -16.51 3.49 2.18
C THR A 138 -15.03 3.17 2.00
N TYR A 139 -14.72 2.11 1.26
CA TYR A 139 -13.33 1.74 0.97
C TYR A 139 -12.63 2.82 0.13
N VAL A 140 -13.30 3.32 -0.91
CA VAL A 140 -12.76 4.41 -1.76
C VAL A 140 -12.48 5.66 -0.91
N ALA A 141 -13.43 6.07 -0.06
CA ALA A 141 -13.26 7.21 0.83
C ALA A 141 -12.07 7.04 1.79
N THR A 142 -11.89 5.84 2.34
CA THR A 142 -10.74 5.52 3.20
C THR A 142 -9.40 5.67 2.45
N CYS A 143 -9.34 5.22 1.20
CA CYS A 143 -8.15 5.37 0.36
C CYS A 143 -7.90 6.85 0.00
N MET A 144 -8.94 7.61 -0.31
CA MET A 144 -8.83 9.06 -0.60
C MET A 144 -8.28 9.84 0.60
N GLU A 145 -8.75 9.54 1.81
CA GLU A 145 -8.18 10.13 3.04
C GLU A 145 -6.70 9.78 3.19
N GLY A 146 -6.31 8.55 2.90
CA GLY A 146 -4.91 8.13 2.92
C GLY A 146 -4.06 8.88 1.89
N TYR A 147 -4.58 9.10 0.69
CA TYR A 147 -3.92 9.93 -0.33
C TYR A 147 -3.75 11.36 0.14
N SER A 148 -4.78 11.93 0.79
CA SER A 148 -4.70 13.25 1.42
C SER A 148 -3.66 13.30 2.54
N ASP A 149 -3.58 12.28 3.39
CA ASP A 149 -2.58 12.18 4.48
C ASP A 149 -1.14 12.22 3.96
N PHE A 150 -0.91 11.72 2.75
CA PHE A 150 0.40 11.70 2.08
C PHE A 150 0.57 12.78 1.02
N GLU A 151 -0.44 13.62 0.79
CA GLU A 151 -0.44 14.65 -0.25
C GLU A 151 -0.22 14.07 -1.66
N PHE A 152 -0.76 12.86 -1.91
CA PHE A 152 -0.72 12.22 -3.22
C PHE A 152 -1.83 12.74 -4.12
N ASP A 153 -1.61 12.65 -5.43
CA ASP A 153 -2.59 13.03 -6.43
C ASP A 153 -3.78 12.05 -6.45
N GLU A 154 -4.93 12.52 -6.00
CA GLU A 154 -6.17 11.72 -5.95
C GLU A 154 -6.66 11.30 -7.34
N GLN A 155 -6.24 11.97 -8.40
CA GLN A 155 -6.57 11.61 -9.77
C GLN A 155 -6.11 10.18 -10.10
N LEU A 156 -5.03 9.71 -9.48
CA LEU A 156 -4.55 8.34 -9.65
C LEU A 156 -5.57 7.29 -9.18
N LEU A 157 -6.35 7.60 -8.13
CA LEU A 157 -7.45 6.74 -7.67
C LEU A 157 -8.64 6.77 -8.62
N GLU A 158 -9.00 7.95 -9.14
CA GLU A 158 -10.06 8.11 -10.11
C GLU A 158 -9.74 7.39 -11.43
N ASP A 159 -8.51 7.50 -11.90
CA ASP A 159 -8.02 6.80 -13.08
C ASP A 159 -8.05 5.28 -12.88
N ALA A 160 -7.64 4.80 -11.70
CA ALA A 160 -7.71 3.37 -11.34
C ALA A 160 -9.17 2.88 -11.33
N PHE A 161 -10.09 3.67 -10.81
CA PHE A 161 -11.51 3.36 -10.81
C PHE A 161 -12.03 3.26 -12.24
N SER A 162 -11.78 4.25 -13.08
CA SER A 162 -12.23 4.27 -14.48
C SER A 162 -11.71 3.08 -15.27
N ARG A 163 -10.41 2.77 -15.16
CA ARG A 163 -9.83 1.57 -15.81
C ARG A 163 -10.51 0.30 -15.37
N SER A 164 -10.70 0.14 -14.07
CA SER A 164 -11.28 -1.07 -13.49
C SER A 164 -12.75 -1.25 -13.90
N MET A 165 -13.52 -0.17 -13.95
CA MET A 165 -14.93 -0.22 -14.38
C MET A 165 -15.06 -0.57 -15.86
N THR A 166 -14.16 -0.12 -16.70
CA THR A 166 -14.10 -0.55 -18.11
C THR A 166 -13.91 -2.08 -18.23
N GLU A 167 -13.02 -2.63 -17.40
CA GLU A 167 -12.78 -4.08 -17.37
C GLU A 167 -13.95 -4.87 -16.78
N VAL A 168 -14.63 -4.32 -15.76
CA VAL A 168 -15.86 -4.92 -15.22
C VAL A 168 -16.93 -5.05 -16.31
N ALA A 169 -17.17 -3.98 -17.05
CA ALA A 169 -18.14 -4.00 -18.16
C ALA A 169 -17.79 -5.04 -19.22
N ARG A 170 -16.50 -5.16 -19.60
CA ARG A 170 -16.02 -6.16 -20.54
C ARG A 170 -16.22 -7.59 -20.03
N GLN A 171 -15.91 -7.86 -18.77
CA GLN A 171 -16.15 -9.17 -18.14
C GLN A 171 -17.64 -9.55 -18.15
N GLU A 172 -18.52 -8.60 -17.85
CA GLU A 172 -19.98 -8.84 -17.87
C GLU A 172 -20.51 -9.14 -19.28
N GLU A 173 -19.94 -8.55 -20.32
CA GLU A 173 -20.30 -8.84 -21.71
C GLU A 173 -19.82 -10.25 -22.12
N GLU A 174 -18.61 -10.65 -21.73
CA GLU A 174 -18.06 -11.98 -21.98
C GLU A 174 -18.89 -13.08 -21.30
N ASP A 175 -19.34 -12.84 -20.04
CA ASP A 175 -20.15 -13.80 -19.29
C ASP A 175 -21.59 -13.97 -19.86
N ARG A 176 -22.07 -13.02 -20.66
CA ARG A 176 -23.38 -13.07 -21.34
C ARG A 176 -23.33 -13.74 -22.71
N ALA A 177 -22.16 -13.89 -23.28
CA ALA A 177 -21.97 -14.46 -24.63
C ALA A 177 -21.92 -15.98 -24.58
#